data_39215f7786db81f58178cf4e158012c4
#
_entry.id   39215f7786db81f58178cf4e158012c4
#
_cell.length_a   1.000
_cell.length_b   1.000
_cell.length_c   1.000
_cell.angle_alpha   90.00
_cell.angle_beta   90.00
_cell.angle_gamma   90.00
#
_symmetry.space_group_name_H-M   'P 1'
#
loop_
_entity.id
_entity.type
_entity.pdbx_description
1 polymer ?
#
loop_
_entity_poly.entity_id
_entity_poly.type
_entity_poly.pdbx_seq_one_letter_code
_entity_poly.pdbx_strand_id
1 'polypeptide(L)'
;PVMSLEELIQLREQASRVAVSDKVKAYILSLVCSTRGLPQVKLGVSPRGSIALFRSAQAMALMNDRDYATPDDVKTVAAAVLSHRIILAAGQTDFSAAYDLVIQLLRSVPVPV
;
A
#
# COMPACT_ATOMS: atom_id res chain seq x y z
N PRO A 1 -5.21 -15.66 23.91
CA PRO A 1 -4.70 -14.65 22.96
C PRO A 1 -3.32 -15.04 22.45
N VAL A 2 -3.11 -14.74 21.19
CA VAL A 2 -1.87 -15.12 20.51
C VAL A 2 -0.73 -14.16 20.85
N MET A 3 -1.07 -12.96 21.34
CA MET A 3 -0.09 -11.89 21.53
C MET A 3 -0.55 -10.95 22.64
N SER A 4 0.40 -10.52 23.48
CA SER A 4 0.13 -9.50 24.48
C SER A 4 0.17 -8.10 23.85
N LEU A 5 -0.38 -7.10 24.56
CA LEU A 5 -0.33 -5.71 24.13
C LEU A 5 1.14 -5.22 23.99
N GLU A 6 2.00 -5.61 24.93
CA GLU A 6 3.43 -5.24 24.88
C GLU A 6 4.12 -5.80 23.64
N GLU A 7 3.84 -7.06 23.31
CA GLU A 7 4.39 -7.68 22.10
C GLU A 7 3.92 -6.95 20.83
N LEU A 8 2.64 -6.55 20.80
CA LEU A 8 2.12 -5.81 19.67
C LEU A 8 2.81 -4.45 19.52
N ILE A 9 3.02 -3.73 20.62
CA ILE A 9 3.72 -2.45 20.62
C ILE A 9 5.15 -2.62 20.13
N GLN A 10 5.83 -3.66 20.58
CA GLN A 10 7.21 -3.96 20.14
C GLN A 10 7.28 -4.25 18.66
N LEU A 11 6.32 -5.01 18.12
CA LEU A 11 6.26 -5.29 16.69
C LEU A 11 6.02 -4.02 15.87
N ARG A 12 5.15 -3.14 16.34
CA ARG A 12 4.92 -1.86 15.67
C ARG A 12 6.19 -0.99 15.65
N GLU A 13 6.93 -0.97 16.73
CA GLU A 13 8.19 -0.24 16.80
C GLU A 13 9.23 -0.84 15.86
N GLN A 14 9.35 -2.16 15.84
CA GLN A 14 10.25 -2.85 14.92
C GLN A 14 9.88 -2.56 13.46
N ALA A 15 8.60 -2.61 13.12
CA ALA A 15 8.14 -2.31 11.77
C ALA A 15 8.49 -0.87 11.37
N SER A 16 8.36 0.08 12.30
CA SER A 16 8.68 1.49 12.02
C SER A 16 10.16 1.73 11.74
N ARG A 17 11.03 0.81 12.14
CA ARG A 17 12.48 0.89 11.90
C ARG A 17 12.91 0.23 10.60
N VAL A 18 12.00 -0.46 9.91
CA VAL A 18 12.30 -1.05 8.61
C VAL A 18 12.67 0.07 7.63
N ALA A 19 13.81 -0.07 6.96
CA ALA A 19 14.28 0.93 6.03
C ALA A 19 13.44 0.91 4.76
N VAL A 20 13.11 2.10 4.26
CA VAL A 20 12.41 2.26 2.98
C VAL A 20 13.24 3.20 2.12
N SER A 21 13.82 2.67 1.04
CA SER A 21 14.67 3.46 0.15
C SER A 21 13.84 4.53 -0.58
N ASP A 22 14.54 5.53 -1.12
CA ASP A 22 13.89 6.57 -1.91
C ASP A 22 13.20 5.99 -3.16
N LYS A 23 13.75 4.94 -3.74
CA LYS A 23 13.13 4.25 -4.89
C LYS A 23 11.80 3.61 -4.50
N VAL A 24 11.74 2.95 -3.35
CA VAL A 24 10.49 2.33 -2.86
C VAL A 24 9.47 3.40 -2.50
N LYS A 25 9.91 4.50 -1.86
CA LYS A 25 9.03 5.65 -1.58
C LYS A 25 8.46 6.22 -2.87
N ALA A 26 9.29 6.40 -3.90
CA ALA A 26 8.85 6.90 -5.19
C ALA A 26 7.84 5.94 -5.83
N TYR A 27 8.05 4.64 -5.71
CA TYR A 27 7.11 3.65 -6.22
C TYR A 27 5.74 3.75 -5.52
N ILE A 28 5.74 3.87 -4.19
CA ILE A 28 4.51 4.06 -3.42
C ILE A 28 3.75 5.30 -3.92
N LEU A 29 4.45 6.42 -4.09
CA LEU A 29 3.86 7.66 -4.58
C LEU A 29 3.33 7.51 -6.00
N SER A 30 4.05 6.81 -6.86
CA SER A 30 3.61 6.54 -8.23
C SER A 30 2.32 5.74 -8.25
N LEU A 31 2.20 4.72 -7.42
CA LEU A 31 0.99 3.93 -7.31
C LEU A 31 -0.19 4.77 -6.83
N VAL A 32 0.01 5.55 -5.78
CA VAL A 32 -1.05 6.39 -5.22
C VAL A 32 -1.48 7.47 -6.22
N CYS A 33 -0.52 8.14 -6.84
CA CYS A 33 -0.82 9.17 -7.84
C CYS A 33 -1.52 8.60 -9.06
N SER A 34 -1.22 7.36 -9.44
CA SER A 34 -1.87 6.70 -10.59
C SER A 34 -3.34 6.42 -10.35
N THR A 35 -3.82 6.42 -9.10
CA THR A 35 -5.25 6.28 -8.81
C THR A 35 -6.03 7.55 -9.11
N ARG A 36 -5.36 8.68 -9.28
CA ARG A 36 -5.99 9.97 -9.54
C ARG A 36 -6.05 10.24 -11.04
N GLY A 37 -7.09 10.91 -11.46
CA GLY A 37 -7.23 11.30 -12.86
C GLY A 37 -7.66 10.20 -13.82
N LEU A 38 -7.98 9.02 -13.33
CA LEU A 38 -8.52 7.94 -14.15
C LEU A 38 -10.00 8.16 -14.40
N PRO A 39 -10.51 7.89 -15.64
CA PRO A 39 -11.92 8.08 -15.94
C PRO A 39 -12.86 7.28 -15.03
N GLN A 40 -12.45 6.09 -14.60
CA GLN A 40 -13.27 5.23 -13.77
C GLN A 40 -13.18 5.57 -12.27
N VAL A 41 -12.35 6.53 -11.89
CA VAL A 41 -12.16 6.92 -10.50
C VAL A 41 -12.70 8.32 -10.27
N LYS A 42 -13.65 8.45 -9.32
CA LYS A 42 -14.17 9.75 -8.89
C LYS A 42 -13.21 10.41 -7.92
N LEU A 43 -12.69 9.64 -6.97
CA LEU A 43 -11.76 10.12 -5.96
C LEU A 43 -10.68 9.08 -5.74
N GLY A 44 -9.43 9.46 -6.02
CA GLY A 44 -8.28 8.60 -5.81
C GLY A 44 -7.83 8.58 -4.35
N VAL A 45 -6.73 7.87 -4.13
CA VAL A 45 -6.19 7.66 -2.78
C VAL A 45 -5.66 8.99 -2.21
N SER A 46 -6.02 9.27 -0.95
CA SER A 46 -5.55 10.45 -0.22
C SER A 46 -4.12 10.25 0.28
N PRO A 47 -3.46 11.34 0.77
CA PRO A 47 -2.13 11.20 1.41
C PRO A 47 -2.11 10.22 2.58
N ARG A 48 -3.21 10.06 3.31
CA ARG A 48 -3.31 9.05 4.37
C ARG A 48 -3.16 7.63 3.82
N GLY A 49 -3.65 7.40 2.60
CA GLY A 49 -3.47 6.12 1.92
C GLY A 49 -2.00 5.84 1.60
N SER A 50 -1.24 6.87 1.23
CA SER A 50 0.21 6.73 1.02
C SER A 50 0.92 6.30 2.30
N ILE A 51 0.57 6.91 3.43
CA ILE A 51 1.13 6.55 4.74
C ILE A 51 0.75 5.13 5.11
N ALA A 52 -0.51 4.75 4.89
CA ALA A 52 -0.98 3.39 5.17
C ALA A 52 -0.22 2.36 4.35
N LEU A 53 0.00 2.64 3.07
CA LEU A 53 0.74 1.74 2.18
C LEU A 53 2.21 1.63 2.61
N PHE A 54 2.84 2.75 2.95
CA PHE A 54 4.21 2.81 3.45
C PHE A 54 4.37 1.91 4.68
N ARG A 55 3.51 2.10 5.68
CA ARG A 55 3.57 1.33 6.93
C ARG A 55 3.25 -0.14 6.72
N SER A 56 2.32 -0.45 5.84
CA SER A 56 1.97 -1.84 5.52
C SER A 56 3.13 -2.55 4.82
N ALA A 57 3.85 -1.85 3.95
CA ALA A 57 5.04 -2.39 3.30
C ALA A 57 6.15 -2.68 4.33
N GLN A 58 6.35 -1.78 5.30
CA GLN A 58 7.31 -2.01 6.39
C GLN A 58 6.94 -3.26 7.20
N ALA A 59 5.65 -3.40 7.54
CA ALA A 59 5.18 -4.56 8.29
C ALA A 59 5.37 -5.86 7.49
N MET A 60 5.11 -5.82 6.19
CA MET A 60 5.30 -6.99 5.32
C MET A 60 6.78 -7.40 5.26
N ALA A 61 7.70 -6.44 5.17
CA ALA A 61 9.13 -6.71 5.20
C ALA A 61 9.54 -7.39 6.51
N LEU A 62 9.03 -6.87 7.62
CA LEU A 62 9.31 -7.44 8.95
C LEU A 62 8.79 -8.88 9.06
N MET A 63 7.59 -9.14 8.54
CA MET A 63 7.01 -10.49 8.53
C MET A 63 7.85 -11.47 7.70
N ASN A 64 8.61 -10.98 6.74
CA ASN A 64 9.53 -11.76 5.92
C ASN A 64 10.98 -11.70 6.43
N ASP A 65 11.15 -11.33 7.70
CA ASP A 65 12.46 -11.28 8.39
C ASP A 65 13.47 -10.35 7.72
N ARG A 66 12.99 -9.26 7.13
CA ARG A 66 13.87 -8.26 6.52
C ARG A 66 13.77 -6.92 7.27
N ASP A 67 14.88 -6.20 7.30
CA ASP A 67 14.96 -4.86 7.89
C ASP A 67 14.85 -3.74 6.82
N TYR A 68 14.47 -4.11 5.60
CA TYR A 68 14.25 -3.18 4.50
C TYR A 68 13.04 -3.62 3.68
N ALA A 69 12.28 -2.66 3.17
CA ALA A 69 11.13 -2.91 2.32
C ALA A 69 11.54 -2.98 0.85
N THR A 70 10.88 -3.84 0.11
CA THR A 70 11.10 -4.00 -1.34
C THR A 70 9.84 -3.59 -2.10
N PRO A 71 9.93 -3.33 -3.42
CA PRO A 71 8.73 -3.13 -4.23
C PRO A 71 7.74 -4.29 -4.17
N ASP A 72 8.21 -5.52 -4.02
CA ASP A 72 7.34 -6.68 -3.87
C ASP A 72 6.51 -6.63 -2.59
N ASP A 73 7.07 -6.10 -1.50
CA ASP A 73 6.31 -5.86 -0.28
C ASP A 73 5.15 -4.89 -0.53
N VAL A 74 5.42 -3.81 -1.25
CA VAL A 74 4.40 -2.83 -1.64
C VAL A 74 3.31 -3.49 -2.48
N LYS A 75 3.69 -4.28 -3.49
CA LYS A 75 2.74 -4.98 -4.36
C LYS A 75 1.84 -5.92 -3.56
N THR A 76 2.43 -6.65 -2.62
CA THR A 76 1.69 -7.65 -1.83
C THR A 76 0.56 -7.01 -1.03
N VAL A 77 0.78 -5.81 -0.49
CA VAL A 77 -0.20 -5.16 0.38
C VAL A 77 -1.07 -4.13 -0.33
N ALA A 78 -0.66 -3.66 -1.51
CA ALA A 78 -1.29 -2.51 -2.17
C ALA A 78 -2.78 -2.69 -2.43
N ALA A 79 -3.19 -3.85 -2.97
CA ALA A 79 -4.59 -4.07 -3.31
C ALA A 79 -5.48 -4.01 -2.07
N ALA A 80 -5.07 -4.65 -0.97
CA ALA A 80 -5.83 -4.64 0.27
C ALA A 80 -5.89 -3.25 0.90
N VAL A 81 -4.77 -2.50 0.86
CA VAL A 81 -4.68 -1.18 1.49
C VAL A 81 -5.42 -0.12 0.68
N LEU A 82 -5.25 -0.12 -0.65
CA LEU A 82 -5.74 0.98 -1.49
C LEU A 82 -7.19 0.81 -1.94
N SER A 83 -7.70 -0.42 -2.04
CA SER A 83 -9.04 -0.68 -2.60
C SER A 83 -10.16 0.00 -1.81
N HIS A 84 -10.02 0.11 -0.48
CA HIS A 84 -10.99 0.78 0.37
C HIS A 84 -10.92 2.31 0.31
N ARG A 85 -9.91 2.85 -0.37
CA ARG A 85 -9.60 4.29 -0.38
C ARG A 85 -9.86 4.94 -1.72
N ILE A 86 -10.49 4.20 -2.63
CA ILE A 86 -10.83 4.67 -3.98
C ILE A 86 -12.36 4.73 -4.11
N ILE A 87 -12.87 5.86 -4.61
CA ILE A 87 -14.27 6.00 -4.94
C ILE A 87 -14.41 5.97 -6.46
N LEU A 88 -15.20 5.02 -6.98
CA LEU A 88 -15.39 4.86 -8.41
C LEU A 88 -16.36 5.90 -8.98
N ALA A 89 -16.19 6.24 -10.27
CA ALA A 89 -16.95 7.30 -10.94
C ALA A 89 -18.47 7.06 -10.94
N ALA A 90 -18.90 5.79 -10.95
CA ALA A 90 -20.31 5.44 -10.93
C ALA A 90 -20.94 5.54 -9.53
N GLY A 91 -20.22 6.07 -8.54
CA GLY A 91 -20.69 6.09 -7.17
C GLY A 91 -20.74 4.73 -6.51
N GLN A 92 -20.18 3.72 -7.17
CA GLN A 92 -20.15 2.37 -6.64
C GLN A 92 -19.09 2.25 -5.58
N THR A 93 -19.46 1.63 -4.47
CA THR A 93 -18.52 1.24 -3.42
C THR A 93 -18.20 -0.24 -3.53
N ASP A 94 -18.11 -0.75 -4.76
CA ASP A 94 -17.80 -2.15 -5.00
C ASP A 94 -16.32 -2.38 -4.77
N PHE A 95 -16.02 -3.04 -3.65
CA PHE A 95 -14.65 -3.39 -3.27
C PHE A 95 -13.97 -4.25 -4.35
N SER A 96 -14.72 -5.16 -4.97
CA SER A 96 -14.18 -6.04 -6.00
C SER A 96 -13.68 -5.26 -7.22
N ALA A 97 -14.46 -4.27 -7.67
CA ALA A 97 -14.06 -3.43 -8.80
C ALA A 97 -12.85 -2.55 -8.46
N ALA A 98 -12.81 -1.99 -7.25
CA ALA A 98 -11.67 -1.21 -6.79
C ALA A 98 -10.41 -2.08 -6.66
N TYR A 99 -10.56 -3.29 -6.14
CA TYR A 99 -9.48 -4.25 -6.01
C TYR A 99 -8.89 -4.59 -7.39
N ASP A 100 -9.74 -4.90 -8.37
CA ASP A 100 -9.30 -5.19 -9.74
C ASP A 100 -8.57 -4.02 -10.37
N LEU A 101 -9.04 -2.80 -10.11
CA LEU A 101 -8.37 -1.58 -10.60
C LEU A 101 -6.96 -1.48 -10.04
N VAL A 102 -6.78 -1.71 -8.73
CA VAL A 102 -5.45 -1.66 -8.11
C VAL A 102 -4.55 -2.74 -8.70
N ILE A 103 -5.07 -3.95 -8.93
CA ILE A 103 -4.29 -5.02 -9.57
C ILE A 103 -3.82 -4.58 -10.96
N GLN A 104 -4.68 -3.94 -11.75
CA GLN A 104 -4.30 -3.41 -13.07
C GLN A 104 -3.20 -2.35 -12.94
N LEU A 105 -3.31 -1.45 -11.97
CA LEU A 105 -2.30 -0.42 -11.74
C LEU A 105 -0.95 -1.03 -11.36
N LEU A 106 -0.96 -2.09 -10.56
CA LEU A 106 0.28 -2.80 -10.20
C LEU A 106 0.98 -3.40 -11.41
N ARG A 107 0.22 -3.76 -12.46
CA ARG A 107 0.79 -4.29 -13.70
C ARG A 107 1.33 -3.19 -14.61
N SER A 108 0.74 -1.99 -14.55
CA SER A 108 1.05 -0.89 -15.48
C SER A 108 2.08 0.09 -14.93
N VAL A 109 2.14 0.29 -13.61
CA VAL A 109 3.11 1.21 -13.00
C VAL A 109 4.47 0.51 -12.91
N PRO A 110 5.53 1.08 -13.52
CA PRO A 110 6.82 0.41 -13.54
C PRO A 110 7.46 0.36 -12.15
N VAL A 111 8.10 -0.78 -11.86
CA VAL A 111 8.89 -0.96 -10.64
C VAL A 111 10.22 -0.25 -10.83
N PRO A 112 10.71 0.51 -9.83
CA PRO A 112 12.01 1.15 -9.92
C PRO A 112 13.13 0.11 -10.01
N VAL A 113 14.09 0.39 -10.84
CA VAL A 113 15.23 -0.50 -11.11
C VAL A 113 16.43 -0.07 -10.27
#